data_b49eee05b95b37f659564e75d8670902
#
_entry.id   b49eee05b95b37f659564e75d8670902
#
_cell.length_a   1.000
_cell.length_b   1.000
_cell.length_c   1.000
_cell.angle_alpha   90.00
_cell.angle_beta   90.00
_cell.angle_gamma   90.00
#
_symmetry.space_group_name_H-M   'P 1'
#
loop_
_entity.id
_entity.type
_entity.pdbx_description
1 polymer ?
#
loop_
_entity_poly.entity_id
_entity_poly.type
_entity_poly.pdbx_seq_one_letter_code
_entity_poly.pdbx_strand_id
1 'polypeptide(L)'
;VNPSPSIGADQEASGLKHYEAGDLEAAIVHFTRARQAYDAAGDALKSLEVRNSLSVTLVRAGRPHKALEAVEGTPQAFDELGDKSNAAKAFGNLASAQEACGDHAAAEASYRLAAERFAELGDRENHNFTMKALSQLQLRRGQPLMAALSLQSALEDKPNPGLRERWILKLLKVPFRLLRG
;
A
#
# COMPACT_ATOMS: atom_id res chain seq x y z
N VAL A 1 -25.14 22.42 12.40
CA VAL A 1 -25.61 21.03 12.42
C VAL A 1 -24.39 20.18 12.09
N ASN A 2 -23.83 19.43 13.06
CA ASN A 2 -22.75 18.49 12.77
C ASN A 2 -23.30 17.41 11.82
N PRO A 3 -22.60 17.11 10.71
CA PRO A 3 -23.03 16.02 9.84
C PRO A 3 -23.06 14.71 10.64
N SER A 4 -24.13 13.97 10.48
CA SER A 4 -24.31 12.68 11.16
C SER A 4 -23.20 11.71 10.69
N PRO A 5 -22.66 10.84 11.58
CA PRO A 5 -21.72 9.76 11.18
C PRO A 5 -22.22 8.89 10.03
N SER A 6 -23.52 8.78 9.83
CA SER A 6 -24.14 8.10 8.72
C SER A 6 -23.77 8.67 7.35
N ILE A 7 -23.61 10.01 7.25
CA ILE A 7 -23.25 10.66 5.97
C ILE A 7 -21.84 10.24 5.52
N GLY A 8 -20.89 10.16 6.45
CA GLY A 8 -19.52 9.70 6.16
C GLY A 8 -19.52 8.27 5.63
N ALA A 9 -20.24 7.36 6.31
CA ALA A 9 -20.33 5.96 5.94
C ALA A 9 -21.04 5.74 4.58
N ASP A 10 -22.11 6.48 4.30
CA ASP A 10 -22.83 6.41 3.01
C ASP A 10 -21.95 6.86 1.86
N GLN A 11 -21.17 7.94 2.07
CA GLN A 11 -20.21 8.43 1.06
C GLN A 11 -19.04 7.45 0.88
N GLU A 12 -18.51 6.87 1.94
CA GLU A 12 -17.44 5.86 1.87
C GLU A 12 -17.91 4.63 1.08
N ALA A 13 -19.09 4.09 1.38
CA ALA A 13 -19.70 2.96 0.67
C ALA A 13 -19.91 3.27 -0.83
N SER A 14 -20.39 4.49 -1.14
CA SER A 14 -20.55 4.93 -2.52
C SER A 14 -19.19 5.05 -3.23
N GLY A 15 -18.18 5.58 -2.56
CA GLY A 15 -16.82 5.67 -3.07
C GLY A 15 -16.25 4.30 -3.42
N LEU A 16 -16.41 3.33 -2.54
CA LEU A 16 -15.97 1.95 -2.76
C LEU A 16 -16.67 1.31 -3.96
N LYS A 17 -17.98 1.46 -4.06
CA LYS A 17 -18.77 0.95 -5.19
C LYS A 17 -18.29 1.51 -6.54
N HIS A 18 -18.06 2.82 -6.63
CA HIS A 18 -17.53 3.46 -7.84
C HIS A 18 -16.09 3.02 -8.16
N TYR A 19 -15.25 2.87 -7.12
CA TYR A 19 -13.89 2.35 -7.28
C TYR A 19 -13.85 0.94 -7.87
N GLU A 20 -14.72 0.04 -7.37
CA GLU A 20 -14.85 -1.33 -7.88
C GLU A 20 -15.40 -1.35 -9.32
N ALA A 21 -16.31 -0.43 -9.65
CA ALA A 21 -16.81 -0.25 -11.01
C ALA A 21 -15.81 0.40 -11.99
N GLY A 22 -14.66 0.88 -11.49
CA GLY A 22 -13.65 1.58 -12.29
C GLY A 22 -13.96 3.06 -12.56
N ASP A 23 -15.04 3.60 -12.00
CA ASP A 23 -15.39 5.02 -12.08
C ASP A 23 -14.59 5.81 -11.04
N LEU A 24 -13.32 6.03 -11.35
CA LEU A 24 -12.37 6.64 -10.44
C LEU A 24 -12.72 8.09 -10.10
N GLU A 25 -13.32 8.84 -11.02
CA GLU A 25 -13.71 10.23 -10.76
C GLU A 25 -14.83 10.31 -9.72
N ALA A 26 -15.88 9.51 -9.89
CA ALA A 26 -16.95 9.45 -8.90
C ALA A 26 -16.42 8.92 -7.55
N ALA A 27 -15.55 7.91 -7.54
CA ALA A 27 -14.93 7.40 -6.33
C ALA A 27 -14.16 8.50 -5.57
N ILE A 28 -13.35 9.31 -6.27
CA ILE A 28 -12.61 10.44 -5.68
C ILE A 28 -13.58 11.45 -5.03
N VAL A 29 -14.67 11.79 -5.71
CA VAL A 29 -15.67 12.72 -5.18
C VAL A 29 -16.28 12.18 -3.89
N HIS A 30 -16.70 10.91 -3.90
CA HIS A 30 -17.34 10.28 -2.75
C HIS A 30 -16.36 10.11 -1.57
N PHE A 31 -15.14 9.63 -1.79
CA PHE A 31 -14.13 9.54 -0.72
C PHE A 31 -13.75 10.91 -0.15
N THR A 32 -13.69 11.96 -1.00
CA THR A 32 -13.44 13.32 -0.51
C THR A 32 -14.54 13.80 0.42
N ARG A 33 -15.81 13.54 0.07
CA ARG A 33 -16.98 13.89 0.92
C ARG A 33 -17.02 13.06 2.20
N ALA A 34 -16.69 11.76 2.12
CA ALA A 34 -16.60 10.90 3.29
C ALA A 34 -15.56 11.44 4.29
N ARG A 35 -14.36 11.76 3.81
CA ARG A 35 -13.31 12.37 4.64
C ARG A 35 -13.79 13.65 5.31
N GLN A 36 -14.39 14.57 4.55
CA GLN A 36 -14.91 15.82 5.10
C GLN A 36 -15.98 15.60 6.18
N ALA A 37 -16.85 14.61 5.99
CA ALA A 37 -17.88 14.26 6.96
C ALA A 37 -17.27 13.68 8.25
N TYR A 38 -16.27 12.80 8.15
CA TYR A 38 -15.57 12.24 9.30
C TYR A 38 -14.73 13.29 10.03
N ASP A 39 -14.03 14.16 9.30
CA ASP A 39 -13.30 15.29 9.88
C ASP A 39 -14.24 16.20 10.70
N ALA A 40 -15.41 16.53 10.14
CA ALA A 40 -16.42 17.37 10.82
C ALA A 40 -17.07 16.67 12.02
N ALA A 41 -17.14 15.33 12.02
CA ALA A 41 -17.64 14.53 13.12
C ALA A 41 -16.58 14.27 14.21
N GLY A 42 -15.30 14.60 13.96
CA GLY A 42 -14.19 14.30 14.87
C GLY A 42 -13.78 12.82 14.86
N ASP A 43 -14.21 12.05 13.86
CA ASP A 43 -13.84 10.63 13.70
C ASP A 43 -12.50 10.50 12.96
N ALA A 44 -11.42 10.69 13.71
CA ALA A 44 -10.06 10.71 13.18
C ALA A 44 -9.70 9.35 12.54
N LEU A 45 -10.11 8.23 13.12
CA LEU A 45 -9.80 6.90 12.60
C LEU A 45 -10.42 6.70 11.22
N LYS A 46 -11.71 6.98 11.08
CA LYS A 46 -12.42 6.86 9.80
C LYS A 46 -11.91 7.84 8.76
N SER A 47 -11.56 9.06 9.15
CA SER A 47 -10.92 10.02 8.26
C SER A 47 -9.60 9.47 7.67
N LEU A 48 -8.74 8.87 8.51
CA LEU A 48 -7.48 8.25 8.07
C LEU A 48 -7.71 7.06 7.13
N GLU A 49 -8.68 6.18 7.41
CA GLU A 49 -9.03 5.05 6.55
C GLU A 49 -9.45 5.54 5.14
N VAL A 50 -10.30 6.56 5.11
CA VAL A 50 -10.75 7.14 3.82
C VAL A 50 -9.62 7.86 3.09
N ARG A 51 -8.69 8.52 3.79
CA ARG A 51 -7.49 9.10 3.17
C ARG A 51 -6.63 8.04 2.47
N ASN A 52 -6.49 6.86 3.06
CA ASN A 52 -5.82 5.73 2.41
C ASN A 52 -6.55 5.30 1.13
N SER A 53 -7.87 5.12 1.18
CA SER A 53 -8.69 4.74 0.02
C SER A 53 -8.64 5.79 -1.09
N LEU A 54 -8.67 7.06 -0.71
CA LEU A 54 -8.55 8.20 -1.63
C LEU A 54 -7.19 8.22 -2.33
N SER A 55 -6.10 7.98 -1.59
CA SER A 55 -4.75 7.93 -2.16
C SER A 55 -4.62 6.84 -3.22
N VAL A 56 -5.07 5.62 -2.90
CA VAL A 56 -5.07 4.49 -3.85
C VAL A 56 -5.86 4.85 -5.12
N THR A 57 -7.03 5.47 -4.93
CA THR A 57 -7.89 5.87 -6.05
C THR A 57 -7.21 6.94 -6.92
N LEU A 58 -6.55 7.91 -6.30
CA LEU A 58 -5.82 8.99 -6.98
C LEU A 58 -4.60 8.47 -7.75
N VAL A 59 -3.85 7.49 -7.20
CA VAL A 59 -2.76 6.82 -7.95
C VAL A 59 -3.32 6.16 -9.21
N ARG A 60 -4.41 5.40 -9.09
CA ARG A 60 -5.06 4.76 -10.24
C ARG A 60 -5.61 5.76 -11.26
N ALA A 61 -6.06 6.92 -10.82
CA ALA A 61 -6.55 8.02 -11.67
C ALA A 61 -5.42 8.86 -12.31
N GLY A 62 -4.15 8.49 -12.10
CA GLY A 62 -3.00 9.22 -12.64
C GLY A 62 -2.78 10.60 -12.00
N ARG A 63 -3.16 10.75 -10.73
CA ARG A 63 -3.01 12.00 -9.95
C ARG A 63 -2.05 11.82 -8.77
N PRO A 64 -0.76 11.51 -9.04
CA PRO A 64 0.17 11.05 -8.00
C PRO A 64 0.44 12.09 -6.90
N HIS A 65 0.58 13.37 -7.24
CA HIS A 65 0.81 14.41 -6.24
C HIS A 65 -0.36 14.55 -5.25
N LYS A 66 -1.60 14.47 -5.75
CA LYS A 66 -2.78 14.49 -4.88
C LYS A 66 -2.89 13.21 -4.04
N ALA A 67 -2.44 12.08 -4.57
CA ALA A 67 -2.38 10.84 -3.83
C ALA A 67 -1.40 10.92 -2.66
N LEU A 68 -0.22 11.52 -2.90
CA LEU A 68 0.78 11.76 -1.86
C LEU A 68 0.23 12.68 -0.77
N GLU A 69 -0.37 13.82 -1.14
CA GLU A 69 -1.04 14.73 -0.18
C GLU A 69 -2.11 14.02 0.66
N ALA A 70 -2.87 13.11 0.05
CA ALA A 70 -3.92 12.39 0.77
C ALA A 70 -3.37 11.43 1.83
N VAL A 71 -2.24 10.74 1.57
CA VAL A 71 -1.70 9.70 2.45
C VAL A 71 -0.59 10.18 3.37
N GLU A 72 0.01 11.35 3.09
CA GLU A 72 1.09 11.89 3.91
C GLU A 72 0.66 12.06 5.37
N GLY A 73 1.50 11.58 6.30
CA GLY A 73 1.22 11.59 7.73
C GLY A 73 0.23 10.52 8.22
N THR A 74 -0.47 9.80 7.34
CA THR A 74 -1.43 8.78 7.79
C THR A 74 -0.76 7.58 8.48
N PRO A 75 0.43 7.09 8.06
CA PRO A 75 1.09 5.99 8.76
C PRO A 75 1.38 6.31 10.22
N GLN A 76 1.92 7.49 10.49
CA GLN A 76 2.26 7.95 11.83
C GLN A 76 1.00 8.15 12.68
N ALA A 77 -0.04 8.74 12.10
CA ALA A 77 -1.31 8.94 12.81
C ALA A 77 -1.98 7.61 13.20
N PHE A 78 -1.91 6.57 12.37
CA PHE A 78 -2.36 5.24 12.75
C PHE A 78 -1.49 4.61 13.86
N ASP A 79 -0.17 4.82 13.82
CA ASP A 79 0.73 4.37 14.90
C ASP A 79 0.38 5.03 16.24
N GLU A 80 0.10 6.34 16.24
CA GLU A 80 -0.32 7.09 17.43
C GLU A 80 -1.66 6.58 18.01
N LEU A 81 -2.56 6.11 17.14
CA LEU A 81 -3.82 5.47 17.52
C LEU A 81 -3.65 3.98 17.94
N GLY A 82 -2.44 3.43 17.82
CA GLY A 82 -2.16 2.03 18.12
C GLY A 82 -2.63 1.05 17.03
N ASP A 83 -3.10 1.53 15.89
CA ASP A 83 -3.57 0.70 14.78
C ASP A 83 -2.41 0.32 13.85
N LYS A 84 -1.62 -0.64 14.31
CA LYS A 84 -0.43 -1.12 13.58
C LYS A 84 -0.76 -1.70 12.21
N SER A 85 -1.95 -2.32 12.05
CA SER A 85 -2.35 -2.91 10.76
C SER A 85 -2.62 -1.84 9.72
N ASN A 86 -3.40 -0.82 10.04
CA ASN A 86 -3.66 0.28 9.13
C ASN A 86 -2.42 1.18 8.92
N ALA A 87 -1.53 1.30 9.91
CA ALA A 87 -0.24 1.95 9.73
C ALA A 87 0.62 1.24 8.66
N ALA A 88 0.72 -0.10 8.71
CA ALA A 88 1.44 -0.88 7.70
C ALA A 88 0.87 -0.70 6.29
N LYS A 89 -0.47 -0.74 6.15
CA LYS A 89 -1.15 -0.46 4.87
C LYS A 89 -0.90 0.96 4.37
N ALA A 90 -0.93 1.93 5.27
CA ALA A 90 -0.66 3.33 4.94
C ALA A 90 0.77 3.55 4.45
N PHE A 91 1.78 2.87 5.02
CA PHE A 91 3.14 2.88 4.48
C PHE A 91 3.21 2.30 3.06
N GLY A 92 2.48 1.22 2.77
CA GLY A 92 2.38 0.65 1.42
C GLY A 92 1.74 1.63 0.41
N ASN A 93 0.68 2.32 0.82
CA ASN A 93 0.01 3.33 0.00
C ASN A 93 0.89 4.57 -0.20
N LEU A 94 1.61 5.00 0.83
CA LEU A 94 2.60 6.09 0.74
C LEU A 94 3.70 5.72 -0.27
N ALA A 95 4.23 4.50 -0.20
CA ALA A 95 5.21 4.01 -1.15
C ALA A 95 4.69 4.06 -2.60
N SER A 96 3.46 3.60 -2.82
CA SER A 96 2.82 3.64 -4.14
C SER A 96 2.65 5.07 -4.68
N ALA A 97 2.25 6.01 -3.83
CA ALA A 97 2.12 7.42 -4.20
C ALA A 97 3.49 8.07 -4.51
N GLN A 98 4.51 7.81 -3.69
CA GLN A 98 5.88 8.27 -3.91
C GLN A 98 6.46 7.72 -5.21
N GLU A 99 6.25 6.42 -5.49
CA GLU A 99 6.66 5.78 -6.73
C GLU A 99 5.99 6.42 -7.94
N ALA A 100 4.70 6.68 -7.86
CA ALA A 100 3.94 7.34 -8.93
C ALA A 100 4.36 8.80 -9.13
N CYS A 101 4.89 9.47 -8.10
CA CYS A 101 5.53 10.80 -8.20
C CYS A 101 6.96 10.74 -8.76
N GLY A 102 7.54 9.53 -8.92
CA GLY A 102 8.93 9.35 -9.37
C GLY A 102 9.98 9.41 -8.25
N ASP A 103 9.57 9.58 -7.00
CA ASP A 103 10.49 9.49 -5.85
C ASP A 103 10.72 8.02 -5.47
N HIS A 104 11.50 7.35 -6.32
CA HIS A 104 11.79 5.93 -6.16
C HIS A 104 12.60 5.61 -4.91
N ALA A 105 13.37 6.56 -4.38
CA ALA A 105 14.16 6.33 -3.17
C ALA A 105 13.28 6.31 -1.93
N ALA A 106 12.38 7.29 -1.81
CA ALA A 106 11.40 7.32 -0.73
C ALA A 106 10.43 6.14 -0.81
N ALA A 107 9.96 5.80 -2.03
CA ALA A 107 9.08 4.65 -2.25
C ALA A 107 9.72 3.33 -1.80
N GLU A 108 11.01 3.11 -2.11
CA GLU A 108 11.73 1.91 -1.66
C GLU A 108 11.80 1.83 -0.13
N ALA A 109 12.09 2.94 0.54
CA ALA A 109 12.12 3.00 2.01
C ALA A 109 10.75 2.71 2.62
N SER A 110 9.70 3.32 2.07
CA SER A 110 8.32 3.12 2.55
C SER A 110 7.82 1.69 2.31
N TYR A 111 8.13 1.06 1.16
CA TYR A 111 7.81 -0.36 0.92
C TYR A 111 8.52 -1.29 1.88
N ARG A 112 9.80 -1.05 2.20
CA ARG A 112 10.54 -1.87 3.17
C ARG A 112 9.89 -1.79 4.54
N LEU A 113 9.56 -0.58 4.99
CA LEU A 113 8.92 -0.37 6.28
C LEU A 113 7.53 -1.04 6.34
N ALA A 114 6.73 -0.94 5.27
CA ALA A 114 5.45 -1.65 5.18
C ALA A 114 5.64 -3.17 5.28
N ALA A 115 6.61 -3.73 4.55
CA ALA A 115 6.90 -5.17 4.56
C ALA A 115 7.34 -5.66 5.94
N GLU A 116 8.25 -4.93 6.62
CA GLU A 116 8.69 -5.23 7.98
C GLU A 116 7.49 -5.26 8.95
N ARG A 117 6.61 -4.24 8.88
CA ARG A 117 5.40 -4.17 9.71
C ARG A 117 4.43 -5.31 9.45
N PHE A 118 4.20 -5.68 8.20
CA PHE A 118 3.35 -6.83 7.87
C PHE A 118 3.97 -8.15 8.36
N ALA A 119 5.29 -8.30 8.29
CA ALA A 119 5.98 -9.47 8.83
C ALA A 119 5.81 -9.56 10.36
N GLU A 120 5.99 -8.45 11.10
CA GLU A 120 5.77 -8.38 12.56
C GLU A 120 4.33 -8.74 12.95
N LEU A 121 3.34 -8.36 12.12
CA LEU A 121 1.93 -8.67 12.32
C LEU A 121 1.56 -10.11 11.90
N GLY A 122 2.48 -10.84 11.26
CA GLY A 122 2.19 -12.15 10.66
C GLY A 122 1.26 -12.08 9.44
N ASP A 123 1.07 -10.90 8.87
CA ASP A 123 0.24 -10.67 7.67
C ASP A 123 1.04 -11.02 6.40
N ARG A 124 1.11 -12.32 6.12
CA ARG A 124 1.89 -12.85 5.00
C ARG A 124 1.38 -12.41 3.64
N GLU A 125 0.09 -12.18 3.50
CA GLU A 125 -0.50 -11.79 2.23
C GLU A 125 -0.04 -10.37 1.84
N ASN A 126 -0.20 -9.41 2.73
CA ASN A 126 0.21 -8.04 2.50
C ASN A 126 1.74 -7.90 2.46
N HIS A 127 2.50 -8.68 3.28
CA HIS A 127 3.95 -8.76 3.17
C HIS A 127 4.37 -9.18 1.76
N ASN A 128 3.83 -10.31 1.24
CA ASN A 128 4.17 -10.83 -0.08
C ASN A 128 3.79 -9.87 -1.21
N PHE A 129 2.63 -9.21 -1.09
CA PHE A 129 2.21 -8.19 -2.05
C PHE A 129 3.21 -7.02 -2.06
N THR A 130 3.58 -6.51 -0.90
CA THR A 130 4.51 -5.39 -0.74
C THR A 130 5.91 -5.74 -1.25
N MET A 131 6.43 -6.92 -0.94
CA MET A 131 7.74 -7.37 -1.42
C MET A 131 7.78 -7.54 -2.94
N LYS A 132 6.68 -7.94 -3.58
CA LYS A 132 6.58 -7.97 -5.05
C LYS A 132 6.61 -6.55 -5.65
N ALA A 133 5.88 -5.60 -5.07
CA ALA A 133 5.93 -4.20 -5.49
C ALA A 133 7.35 -3.64 -5.36
N LEU A 134 8.01 -3.88 -4.23
CA LEU A 134 9.40 -3.50 -3.99
C LEU A 134 10.35 -4.10 -5.04
N SER A 135 10.22 -5.41 -5.33
CA SER A 135 11.01 -6.06 -6.37
C SER A 135 10.83 -5.41 -7.74
N GLN A 136 9.60 -5.07 -8.12
CA GLN A 136 9.33 -4.39 -9.39
C GLN A 136 9.95 -2.99 -9.45
N LEU A 137 9.86 -2.22 -8.37
CA LEU A 137 10.52 -0.92 -8.26
C LEU A 137 12.03 -1.05 -8.41
N GLN A 138 12.66 -2.00 -7.73
CA GLN A 138 14.10 -2.27 -7.80
C GLN A 138 14.55 -2.67 -9.21
N LEU A 139 13.75 -3.48 -9.94
CA LEU A 139 14.04 -3.80 -11.35
C LEU A 139 14.03 -2.54 -12.23
N ARG A 140 13.04 -1.65 -12.07
CA ARG A 140 13.00 -0.39 -12.82
C ARG A 140 14.17 0.53 -12.50
N ARG A 141 14.73 0.44 -11.30
CA ARG A 141 15.94 1.17 -10.88
C ARG A 141 17.26 0.52 -11.32
N GLY A 142 17.21 -0.59 -12.06
CA GLY A 142 18.40 -1.31 -12.50
C GLY A 142 19.11 -2.05 -11.36
N GLN A 143 18.39 -2.49 -10.34
CA GLN A 143 18.92 -3.20 -9.17
C GLN A 143 18.45 -4.69 -9.17
N PRO A 144 18.88 -5.51 -10.15
CA PRO A 144 18.31 -6.84 -10.34
C PRO A 144 18.59 -7.81 -9.17
N LEU A 145 19.74 -7.65 -8.51
CA LEU A 145 20.06 -8.49 -7.35
C LEU A 145 19.13 -8.22 -6.17
N MET A 146 18.89 -6.95 -5.87
CA MET A 146 17.97 -6.55 -4.79
C MET A 146 16.55 -6.98 -5.11
N ALA A 147 16.12 -6.80 -6.36
CA ALA A 147 14.81 -7.27 -6.83
C ALA A 147 14.65 -8.79 -6.68
N ALA A 148 15.68 -9.56 -6.98
CA ALA A 148 15.67 -11.00 -6.80
C ALA A 148 15.52 -11.40 -5.32
N LEU A 149 16.21 -10.74 -4.40
CA LEU A 149 16.08 -10.95 -2.96
C LEU A 149 14.68 -10.62 -2.46
N SER A 150 14.13 -9.47 -2.87
CA SER A 150 12.77 -9.07 -2.50
C SER A 150 11.72 -10.06 -3.04
N LEU A 151 11.88 -10.52 -4.28
CA LEU A 151 10.99 -11.53 -4.86
C LEU A 151 11.12 -12.89 -4.15
N GLN A 152 12.33 -13.29 -3.78
CA GLN A 152 12.57 -14.50 -3.02
C GLN A 152 11.84 -14.46 -1.68
N SER A 153 11.97 -13.37 -0.92
CA SER A 153 11.25 -13.17 0.33
C SER A 153 9.73 -13.29 0.16
N ALA A 154 9.18 -12.62 -0.87
CA ALA A 154 7.75 -12.71 -1.18
C ALA A 154 7.25 -14.14 -1.47
N LEU A 155 8.10 -15.00 -2.03
CA LEU A 155 7.71 -16.35 -2.44
C LEU A 155 7.97 -17.41 -1.36
N GLU A 156 8.99 -17.21 -0.51
CA GLU A 156 9.33 -18.16 0.58
C GLU A 156 8.24 -18.20 1.65
N ASP A 157 7.60 -17.07 1.93
CA ASP A 157 6.52 -16.96 2.91
C ASP A 157 5.15 -17.42 2.37
N LYS A 158 5.08 -17.79 1.09
CA LYS A 158 3.83 -18.24 0.50
C LYS A 158 3.54 -19.70 0.89
N PRO A 159 2.42 -20.00 1.58
CA PRO A 159 2.16 -21.35 2.12
C PRO A 159 2.02 -22.44 1.05
N ASN A 160 1.63 -22.09 -0.18
CA ASN A 160 1.53 -23.03 -1.30
C ASN A 160 1.99 -22.36 -2.60
N PRO A 161 3.30 -22.25 -2.86
CA PRO A 161 3.80 -21.70 -4.12
C PRO A 161 3.43 -22.62 -5.28
N GLY A 162 2.85 -22.04 -6.34
CA GLY A 162 2.54 -22.74 -7.58
C GLY A 162 3.79 -23.28 -8.28
N LEU A 163 3.63 -24.16 -9.27
CA LEU A 163 4.76 -24.78 -10.00
C LEU A 163 5.74 -23.73 -10.56
N ARG A 164 5.21 -22.63 -11.14
CA ARG A 164 6.01 -21.54 -11.68
C ARG A 164 6.83 -20.81 -10.60
N GLU A 165 6.23 -20.56 -9.44
CA GLU A 165 6.87 -19.89 -8.31
C GLU A 165 7.97 -20.79 -7.70
N ARG A 166 7.74 -22.11 -7.62
CA ARG A 166 8.76 -23.09 -7.18
C ARG A 166 9.98 -23.11 -8.11
N TRP A 167 9.78 -23.00 -9.42
CA TRP A 167 10.86 -22.87 -10.38
C TRP A 167 11.64 -21.58 -10.20
N ILE A 168 10.95 -20.44 -10.01
CA ILE A 168 11.59 -19.14 -9.74
C ILE A 168 12.44 -19.22 -8.47
N LEU A 169 11.91 -19.77 -7.38
CA LEU A 169 12.65 -19.96 -6.13
C LEU A 169 13.92 -20.83 -6.32
N LYS A 170 13.84 -21.88 -7.13
CA LYS A 170 15.02 -22.71 -7.45
C LYS A 170 16.08 -21.91 -8.21
N LEU A 171 15.66 -21.12 -9.21
CA LEU A 171 16.56 -20.28 -9.99
C LEU A 171 17.22 -19.18 -9.13
N LEU A 172 16.48 -18.57 -8.22
CA LEU A 172 17.00 -17.53 -7.33
C LEU A 172 18.00 -18.07 -6.29
N LYS A 173 17.91 -19.36 -5.92
CA LYS A 173 18.85 -20.01 -4.98
C LYS A 173 20.18 -20.41 -5.62
N VAL A 174 20.26 -20.53 -6.96
CA VAL A 174 21.47 -20.96 -7.67
C VAL A 174 22.63 -19.95 -7.54
N PRO A 175 22.46 -18.63 -7.73
CA PRO A 175 23.58 -17.69 -7.63
C PRO A 175 24.22 -17.62 -6.25
N PHE A 176 23.46 -17.82 -5.18
CA PHE A 176 23.97 -17.76 -3.81
C PHE A 176 24.81 -18.98 -3.40
N ARG A 177 24.61 -20.12 -4.05
CA ARG A 177 25.46 -21.31 -3.87
C ARG A 177 26.84 -21.13 -4.52
N LEU A 178 26.90 -20.42 -5.65
CA LEU A 178 28.15 -20.17 -6.38
C LEU A 178 29.03 -19.09 -5.72
N LEU A 179 28.45 -18.22 -4.88
CA LEU A 179 29.18 -17.17 -4.15
C LEU A 179 29.68 -17.63 -2.77
N ARG A 180 29.38 -18.88 -2.35
CA ARG A 180 29.81 -19.50 -1.09
C ARG A 180 30.86 -20.58 -1.27
N GLY A 181 31.36 -20.77 -2.51
CA GLY A 181 32.45 -21.70 -2.80
C GLY A 181 33.82 -21.07 -2.74
#